data_1469aad5d8d244198e81264d8a03136d
#
_entry.id   1469aad5d8d244198e81264d8a03136d
#
_cell.length_a   1.000
_cell.length_b   1.000
_cell.length_c   1.000
_cell.angle_alpha   90.00
_cell.angle_beta   90.00
_cell.angle_gamma   90.00
#
_symmetry.space_group_name_H-M   'P 1'
#
loop_
_entity.id
_entity.type
_entity.pdbx_description
1 polymer ?
#
loop_
_entity_poly.entity_id
_entity_poly.type
_entity_poly.pdbx_seq_one_letter_code
_entity_poly.pdbx_strand_id
1 'polypeptide(L)'
;MKHIPNILMVLILSIFGTAMYLLFFERPWLVYKNIPFPPVISRVHAGEVIPLHVIRCNSGHSRRTYRFTHSLVNDSRPTSFPVVLPDTVASVEAGCVEINSEANQIPINTLPGTYHIIGIAEIQMTMGTVFVEWYSQPFEVIK
;
A
#
# COMPACT_ATOMS: atom_id res chain seq x y z
N MET A 1 -20.25 49.79 -10.36
CA MET A 1 -19.28 48.85 -10.96
C MET A 1 -17.95 48.68 -10.26
N LYS A 2 -17.76 49.15 -8.99
CA LYS A 2 -16.49 49.05 -8.22
C LYS A 2 -16.29 47.70 -7.47
N HIS A 3 -17.31 46.82 -7.43
CA HIS A 3 -17.24 45.56 -6.67
C HIS A 3 -16.79 44.32 -7.47
N ILE A 4 -16.79 44.37 -8.80
CA ILE A 4 -16.41 43.24 -9.68
C ILE A 4 -14.96 42.80 -9.45
N PRO A 5 -13.96 43.74 -9.37
CA PRO A 5 -12.57 43.31 -9.15
C PRO A 5 -12.35 42.62 -7.80
N ASN A 6 -13.09 42.99 -6.78
CA ASN A 6 -12.96 42.37 -5.45
C ASN A 6 -13.52 40.94 -5.45
N ILE A 7 -14.64 40.70 -6.12
CA ILE A 7 -15.23 39.35 -6.25
C ILE A 7 -14.30 38.44 -7.06
N LEU A 8 -13.75 38.94 -8.15
CA LEU A 8 -12.80 38.16 -8.98
C LEU A 8 -11.54 37.81 -8.18
N MET A 9 -11.01 38.75 -7.41
CA MET A 9 -9.82 38.52 -6.57
C MET A 9 -10.10 37.46 -5.48
N VAL A 10 -11.26 37.49 -4.84
CA VAL A 10 -11.66 36.47 -3.83
C VAL A 10 -11.79 35.10 -4.48
N LEU A 11 -12.37 35.01 -5.67
CA LEU A 11 -12.47 33.73 -6.40
C LEU A 11 -11.09 33.17 -6.74
N ILE A 12 -10.18 33.99 -7.26
CA ILE A 12 -8.81 33.55 -7.60
C ILE A 12 -8.09 33.07 -6.35
N LEU A 13 -8.16 33.81 -5.23
CA LEU A 13 -7.53 33.39 -3.98
C LEU A 13 -8.13 32.11 -3.41
N SER A 14 -9.44 31.91 -3.52
CA SER A 14 -10.10 30.66 -3.12
C SER A 14 -9.62 29.47 -3.95
N ILE A 15 -9.58 29.61 -5.27
CA ILE A 15 -9.11 28.56 -6.18
C ILE A 15 -7.64 28.22 -5.88
N PHE A 16 -6.79 29.25 -5.76
CA PHE A 16 -5.38 29.07 -5.43
C PHE A 16 -5.19 28.42 -4.07
N GLY A 17 -5.90 28.88 -3.05
CA GLY A 17 -5.84 28.30 -1.70
C GLY A 17 -6.29 26.83 -1.68
N THR A 18 -7.35 26.49 -2.40
CA THR A 18 -7.83 25.12 -2.53
C THR A 18 -6.80 24.24 -3.27
N ALA A 19 -6.25 24.72 -4.38
CA ALA A 19 -5.22 24.01 -5.12
C ALA A 19 -3.96 23.76 -4.25
N MET A 20 -3.50 24.78 -3.54
CA MET A 20 -2.37 24.66 -2.61
C MET A 20 -2.66 23.68 -1.46
N TYR A 21 -3.88 23.71 -0.91
CA TYR A 21 -4.29 22.73 0.10
C TYR A 21 -4.24 21.30 -0.42
N LEU A 22 -4.81 21.04 -1.59
CA LEU A 22 -4.80 19.71 -2.19
C LEU A 22 -3.38 19.23 -2.52
N LEU A 23 -2.52 20.11 -3.04
CA LEU A 23 -1.14 19.76 -3.38
C LEU A 23 -0.27 19.42 -2.17
N PHE A 24 -0.43 20.14 -1.05
CA PHE A 24 0.50 20.04 0.09
C PHE A 24 -0.08 19.32 1.30
N PHE A 25 -1.41 19.21 1.42
CA PHE A 25 -2.06 18.67 2.60
C PHE A 25 -2.94 17.45 2.33
N GLU A 26 -3.26 17.15 1.06
CA GLU A 26 -3.99 15.93 0.76
C GLU A 26 -3.11 14.72 1.09
N ARG A 27 -3.50 13.96 2.11
CA ARG A 27 -2.80 12.74 2.52
C ARG A 27 -3.35 11.52 1.81
N PRO A 28 -2.52 10.51 1.55
CA PRO A 28 -3.00 9.24 1.05
C PRO A 28 -4.12 8.69 1.94
N TRP A 29 -5.25 8.33 1.32
CA TRP A 29 -6.38 7.75 2.04
C TRP A 29 -6.14 6.31 2.48
N LEU A 30 -5.18 5.63 1.85
CA LEU A 30 -4.75 4.29 2.20
C LEU A 30 -3.48 4.37 3.04
N VAL A 31 -3.51 3.73 4.20
CA VAL A 31 -2.38 3.67 5.11
C VAL A 31 -2.20 2.23 5.57
N TYR A 32 -0.98 1.75 5.56
CA TYR A 32 -0.59 0.50 6.19
C TYR A 32 0.05 0.79 7.54
N LYS A 33 -0.42 0.08 8.56
CA LYS A 33 0.17 0.14 9.90
C LYS A 33 0.96 -1.13 10.14
N ASN A 34 2.22 -0.97 10.50
CA ASN A 34 3.03 -2.10 10.92
C ASN A 34 2.52 -2.62 12.26
N ILE A 35 2.28 -3.90 12.32
CA ILE A 35 2.04 -4.62 13.57
C ILE A 35 3.41 -5.02 14.13
N PRO A 36 3.63 -4.92 15.44
CA PRO A 36 4.87 -5.42 16.05
C PRO A 36 5.13 -6.86 15.62
N PHE A 37 6.38 -7.18 15.29
CA PHE A 37 6.75 -8.52 14.85
C PHE A 37 6.34 -9.57 15.87
N PRO A 38 5.67 -10.65 15.47
CA PRO A 38 5.45 -11.77 16.36
C PRO A 38 6.81 -12.38 16.76
N PRO A 39 6.92 -12.96 17.94
CA PRO A 39 8.17 -13.57 18.40
C PRO A 39 8.58 -14.79 17.57
N VAL A 40 7.68 -15.32 16.74
CA VAL A 40 7.92 -16.52 15.92
C VAL A 40 7.72 -16.16 14.44
N ILE A 41 8.74 -16.44 13.64
CA ILE A 41 8.66 -16.32 12.18
C ILE A 41 7.73 -17.42 11.65
N SER A 42 6.76 -17.04 10.82
CA SER A 42 5.88 -17.98 10.14
C SER A 42 6.68 -18.86 9.17
N ARG A 43 6.36 -20.17 9.12
CA ARG A 43 6.96 -21.13 8.19
C ARG A 43 5.93 -21.60 7.20
N VAL A 44 6.29 -21.60 5.93
CA VAL A 44 5.40 -21.92 4.82
C VAL A 44 6.15 -22.71 3.75
N HIS A 45 5.42 -23.50 2.96
CA HIS A 45 6.00 -24.18 1.80
C HIS A 45 5.83 -23.36 0.52
N ALA A 46 6.69 -23.60 -0.45
CA ALA A 46 6.48 -23.09 -1.81
C ALA A 46 5.12 -23.59 -2.34
N GLY A 47 4.34 -22.71 -2.97
CA GLY A 47 2.97 -22.99 -3.41
C GLY A 47 1.89 -22.65 -2.41
N GLU A 48 2.20 -22.40 -1.14
CA GLU A 48 1.23 -21.95 -0.14
C GLU A 48 0.95 -20.44 -0.26
N VAL A 49 -0.13 -20.00 0.36
CA VAL A 49 -0.48 -18.58 0.43
C VAL A 49 0.55 -17.81 1.26
N ILE A 50 0.80 -16.59 0.86
CA ILE A 50 1.76 -15.73 1.56
C ILE A 50 1.21 -15.34 2.93
N PRO A 51 1.92 -15.60 4.02
CA PRO A 51 1.55 -15.11 5.34
C PRO A 51 1.76 -13.61 5.39
N LEU A 52 0.72 -12.90 5.77
CA LEU A 52 0.74 -11.46 5.88
C LEU A 52 0.14 -11.06 7.22
N HIS A 53 0.76 -10.10 7.89
CA HIS A 53 0.19 -9.58 9.12
C HIS A 53 0.32 -8.05 9.12
N VAL A 54 -0.68 -7.38 8.54
CA VAL A 54 -0.72 -5.92 8.41
C VAL A 54 -2.10 -5.38 8.74
N ILE A 55 -2.15 -4.17 9.27
CA ILE A 55 -3.40 -3.41 9.38
C ILE A 55 -3.45 -2.44 8.21
N ARG A 56 -4.47 -2.58 7.39
CA ARG A 56 -4.77 -1.69 6.27
C ARG A 56 -5.92 -0.78 6.65
N CYS A 57 -5.71 0.53 6.53
CA CYS A 57 -6.70 1.54 6.87
C CYS A 57 -7.08 2.38 5.64
N ASN A 58 -8.38 2.56 5.44
CA ASN A 58 -8.94 3.56 4.53
C ASN A 58 -9.48 4.73 5.36
N SER A 59 -8.82 5.87 5.27
CA SER A 59 -9.22 7.09 5.98
C SER A 59 -10.39 7.82 5.32
N GLY A 60 -10.84 7.38 4.14
CA GLY A 60 -12.04 7.91 3.47
C GLY A 60 -13.33 7.40 4.11
N HIS A 61 -14.45 7.99 3.69
CA HIS A 61 -15.79 7.65 4.19
C HIS A 61 -16.52 6.59 3.34
N SER A 62 -15.90 6.11 2.27
CA SER A 62 -16.51 5.14 1.35
C SER A 62 -15.52 4.06 0.96
N ARG A 63 -16.06 2.96 0.44
CA ARG A 63 -15.27 1.90 -0.21
C ARG A 63 -14.46 2.48 -1.36
N ARG A 64 -13.18 2.13 -1.42
CA ARG A 64 -12.26 2.52 -2.48
C ARG A 64 -11.50 1.34 -3.03
N THR A 65 -11.11 1.43 -4.29
CA THR A 65 -10.26 0.43 -4.96
C THR A 65 -8.88 1.00 -5.21
N TYR A 66 -7.89 0.13 -5.23
CA TYR A 66 -6.52 0.44 -5.57
C TYR A 66 -5.85 -0.76 -6.24
N ARG A 67 -4.83 -0.49 -7.03
CA ARG A 67 -3.95 -1.51 -7.58
C ARG A 67 -2.76 -1.68 -6.66
N PHE A 68 -2.28 -2.88 -6.51
CA PHE A 68 -1.04 -3.11 -5.80
C PHE A 68 -0.19 -4.18 -6.46
N THR A 69 1.11 -3.97 -6.40
CA THR A 69 2.15 -4.87 -6.87
C THR A 69 2.93 -5.37 -5.66
N HIS A 70 3.24 -6.64 -5.65
CA HIS A 70 4.04 -7.27 -4.62
C HIS A 70 5.34 -7.81 -5.17
N SER A 71 6.40 -7.72 -4.38
CA SER A 71 7.67 -8.35 -4.67
C SER A 71 8.12 -9.18 -3.47
N LEU A 72 8.45 -10.43 -3.73
CA LEU A 72 9.04 -11.35 -2.76
C LEU A 72 10.56 -11.15 -2.75
N VAL A 73 11.09 -10.70 -1.64
CA VAL A 73 12.52 -10.40 -1.45
C VAL A 73 13.16 -11.43 -0.55
N ASN A 74 14.29 -11.98 -0.99
CA ASN A 74 15.03 -13.00 -0.24
C ASN A 74 16.06 -12.35 0.69
N ASP A 75 15.81 -12.36 1.99
CA ASP A 75 16.70 -11.80 3.01
C ASP A 75 17.97 -12.63 3.21
N SER A 76 17.90 -13.93 2.93
CA SER A 76 19.06 -14.83 2.99
C SER A 76 20.02 -14.63 1.83
N ARG A 77 19.56 -13.95 0.75
CA ARG A 77 20.34 -13.69 -0.46
C ARG A 77 20.05 -12.28 -0.98
N PRO A 78 20.52 -11.23 -0.33
CA PRO A 78 20.17 -9.85 -0.66
C PRO A 78 20.61 -9.40 -2.06
N THR A 79 21.50 -10.14 -2.72
CA THR A 79 21.92 -9.89 -4.11
C THR A 79 21.01 -10.54 -5.15
N SER A 80 20.03 -11.34 -4.73
CA SER A 80 19.06 -11.93 -5.65
C SER A 80 18.02 -10.88 -6.09
N PHE A 81 17.56 -10.98 -7.34
CA PHE A 81 16.47 -10.13 -7.81
C PHE A 81 15.17 -10.50 -7.09
N PRO A 82 14.36 -9.50 -6.71
CA PRO A 82 13.02 -9.73 -6.17
C PRO A 82 12.15 -10.49 -7.19
N VAL A 83 11.34 -11.40 -6.71
CA VAL A 83 10.33 -12.06 -7.54
C VAL A 83 9.07 -11.21 -7.54
N VAL A 84 8.73 -10.63 -8.67
CA VAL A 84 7.50 -9.85 -8.85
C VAL A 84 6.32 -10.80 -8.93
N LEU A 85 5.33 -10.59 -8.07
CA LEU A 85 4.09 -11.34 -8.06
C LEU A 85 3.06 -10.64 -8.97
N PRO A 86 2.00 -11.35 -9.41
CA PRO A 86 0.97 -10.75 -10.24
C PRO A 86 0.32 -9.54 -9.57
N ASP A 87 0.07 -8.49 -10.34
CA ASP A 87 -0.67 -7.33 -9.88
C ASP A 87 -2.09 -7.71 -9.45
N THR A 88 -2.55 -7.10 -8.40
CA THR A 88 -3.88 -7.35 -7.86
C THR A 88 -4.63 -6.03 -7.68
N VAL A 89 -5.96 -6.09 -7.91
CA VAL A 89 -6.86 -4.99 -7.58
C VAL A 89 -7.64 -5.36 -6.34
N ALA A 90 -7.54 -4.53 -5.31
CA ALA A 90 -8.25 -4.74 -4.07
C ALA A 90 -9.21 -3.59 -3.76
N SER A 91 -10.24 -3.90 -3.00
CA SER A 91 -11.16 -2.92 -2.44
C SER A 91 -11.03 -2.89 -0.93
N VAL A 92 -11.16 -1.71 -0.35
CA VAL A 92 -11.16 -1.53 1.10
C VAL A 92 -12.30 -0.62 1.52
N GLU A 93 -13.09 -1.10 2.48
CA GLU A 93 -14.12 -0.31 3.14
C GLU A 93 -13.50 0.79 4.00
N ALA A 94 -14.30 1.79 4.38
CA ALA A 94 -13.87 2.81 5.34
C ALA A 94 -13.48 2.17 6.67
N GLY A 95 -12.41 2.68 7.29
CA GLY A 95 -11.89 2.15 8.55
C GLY A 95 -10.65 1.26 8.37
N CYS A 96 -10.33 0.50 9.39
CA CYS A 96 -9.14 -0.36 9.42
C CYS A 96 -9.54 -1.84 9.44
N VAL A 97 -8.79 -2.67 8.70
CA VAL A 97 -8.94 -4.11 8.69
C VAL A 97 -7.58 -4.78 8.85
N GLU A 98 -7.54 -5.80 9.66
CA GLU A 98 -6.37 -6.68 9.81
C GLU A 98 -6.36 -7.74 8.71
N ILE A 99 -5.21 -7.94 8.10
CA ILE A 99 -5.01 -8.90 7.01
C ILE A 99 -3.94 -9.88 7.45
N ASN A 100 -4.30 -11.16 7.48
CA ASN A 100 -3.44 -12.25 7.95
C ASN A 100 -2.90 -13.15 6.83
N SER A 101 -3.37 -12.96 5.61
CA SER A 101 -2.89 -13.70 4.45
C SER A 101 -3.03 -12.87 3.17
N GLU A 102 -2.17 -13.15 2.21
CA GLU A 102 -2.24 -12.58 0.86
C GLU A 102 -2.90 -13.59 -0.09
N ALA A 103 -3.65 -13.08 -1.07
CA ALA A 103 -4.26 -13.93 -2.09
C ALA A 103 -3.23 -14.59 -3.02
N ASN A 104 -2.07 -13.98 -3.17
CA ASN A 104 -0.99 -14.55 -3.98
C ASN A 104 -0.32 -15.73 -3.27
N GLN A 105 0.10 -16.70 -4.07
CA GLN A 105 0.86 -17.86 -3.60
C GLN A 105 2.36 -17.62 -3.76
N ILE A 106 3.13 -18.24 -2.91
CA ILE A 106 4.58 -18.33 -3.06
C ILE A 106 4.86 -19.18 -4.30
N PRO A 107 5.67 -18.70 -5.28
CA PRO A 107 5.99 -19.50 -6.45
C PRO A 107 6.56 -20.87 -6.07
N ILE A 108 6.09 -21.93 -6.74
CA ILE A 108 6.41 -23.32 -6.38
C ILE A 108 7.91 -23.66 -6.47
N ASN A 109 8.64 -22.87 -7.25
CA ASN A 109 10.10 -23.01 -7.42
C ASN A 109 10.89 -22.06 -6.51
N THR A 110 10.26 -21.44 -5.52
CA THR A 110 10.94 -20.60 -4.53
C THR A 110 11.91 -21.45 -3.71
N LEU A 111 13.14 -21.00 -3.62
CA LEU A 111 14.17 -21.69 -2.83
C LEU A 111 13.91 -21.48 -1.33
N PRO A 112 14.30 -22.46 -0.49
CA PRO A 112 14.25 -22.28 0.95
C PRO A 112 15.08 -21.08 1.41
N GLY A 113 14.56 -20.35 2.40
CA GLY A 113 15.21 -19.15 2.96
C GLY A 113 14.24 -18.23 3.65
N THR A 114 14.75 -17.13 4.18
CA THR A 114 13.96 -16.07 4.80
C THR A 114 13.57 -15.04 3.76
N TYR A 115 12.31 -14.66 3.74
CA TYR A 115 11.73 -13.73 2.79
C TYR A 115 10.87 -12.70 3.49
N HIS A 116 10.72 -11.54 2.84
CA HIS A 116 9.66 -10.59 3.14
C HIS A 116 9.00 -10.10 1.85
N ILE A 117 7.82 -9.50 1.97
CA ILE A 117 7.11 -8.86 0.86
C ILE A 117 7.34 -7.36 0.93
N ILE A 118 7.66 -6.79 -0.21
CA ILE A 118 7.54 -5.35 -0.46
C ILE A 118 6.30 -5.14 -1.32
N GLY A 119 5.35 -4.37 -0.81
CA GLY A 119 4.13 -4.02 -1.52
C GLY A 119 4.12 -2.54 -1.89
N ILE A 120 3.64 -2.23 -3.09
CA ILE A 120 3.42 -0.88 -3.58
C ILE A 120 1.95 -0.77 -3.97
N ALA A 121 1.20 0.05 -3.24
CA ALA A 121 -0.18 0.37 -3.56
C ALA A 121 -0.25 1.65 -4.38
N GLU A 122 -0.82 1.55 -5.57
CA GLU A 122 -1.11 2.67 -6.45
C GLU A 122 -2.52 3.19 -6.14
N ILE A 123 -2.61 4.40 -5.64
CA ILE A 123 -3.86 5.03 -5.25
C ILE A 123 -4.11 6.32 -6.03
N GLN A 124 -5.35 6.50 -6.47
CA GLN A 124 -5.77 7.73 -7.13
C GLN A 124 -6.16 8.79 -6.10
N MET A 125 -5.59 9.96 -6.24
CA MET A 125 -5.88 11.16 -5.46
C MET A 125 -6.49 12.22 -6.35
N THR A 126 -6.96 13.32 -5.78
CA THR A 126 -7.57 14.42 -6.55
C THR A 126 -6.59 15.03 -7.56
N MET A 127 -5.33 15.15 -7.18
CA MET A 127 -4.29 15.79 -8.00
C MET A 127 -3.34 14.81 -8.70
N GLY A 128 -3.65 13.51 -8.70
CA GLY A 128 -2.83 12.51 -9.39
C GLY A 128 -2.75 11.17 -8.68
N THR A 129 -1.76 10.40 -9.05
CA THR A 129 -1.51 9.07 -8.48
C THR A 129 -0.41 9.16 -7.43
N VAL A 130 -0.64 8.50 -6.30
CA VAL A 130 0.34 8.37 -5.21
C VAL A 130 0.63 6.90 -4.98
N PHE A 131 1.88 6.59 -4.68
CA PHE A 131 2.35 5.25 -4.34
C PHE A 131 2.59 5.15 -2.84
N VAL A 132 1.99 4.14 -2.22
CA VAL A 132 2.16 3.83 -0.81
C VAL A 132 2.90 2.52 -0.68
N GLU A 133 4.10 2.56 -0.11
CA GLU A 133 4.91 1.37 0.14
C GLU A 133 4.57 0.78 1.50
N TRP A 134 4.65 -0.53 1.59
CA TRP A 134 4.54 -1.27 2.84
C TRP A 134 5.41 -2.54 2.79
N TYR A 135 5.72 -3.07 3.95
CA TYR A 135 6.59 -4.23 4.12
C TYR A 135 5.88 -5.26 5.00
N SER A 136 5.94 -6.53 4.60
CA SER A 136 5.47 -7.61 5.46
C SER A 136 6.50 -7.89 6.56
N GLN A 137 6.06 -8.68 7.52
CA GLN A 137 6.99 -9.37 8.41
C GLN A 137 7.79 -10.42 7.63
N PRO A 138 9.02 -10.73 8.06
CA PRO A 138 9.77 -11.83 7.47
C PRO A 138 9.09 -13.18 7.80
N PHE A 139 9.18 -14.11 6.85
CA PHE A 139 8.72 -15.48 6.98
C PHE A 139 9.76 -16.45 6.36
N GLU A 140 9.73 -17.69 6.76
CA GLU A 140 10.65 -18.71 6.29
C GLU A 140 9.95 -19.62 5.27
N VAL A 141 10.50 -19.70 4.05
CA VAL A 141 10.10 -20.71 3.06
C VAL A 141 10.91 -21.97 3.32
N ILE A 142 10.21 -23.06 3.56
CA ILE A 142 10.80 -24.38 3.81
C ILE A 142 10.54 -25.33 2.62
N LYS A 143 11.25 -26.45 2.59
CA LYS A 143 11.05 -27.49 1.55
C LYS A 143 9.75 -28.23 1.72
#